data_5331b9d86686a937eb7b8f637b5c158f
#
_entry.id   5331b9d86686a937eb7b8f637b5c158f
#
_cell.length_a   1.000
_cell.length_b   1.000
_cell.length_c   1.000
_cell.angle_alpha   90.00
_cell.angle_beta   90.00
_cell.angle_gamma   90.00
#
_symmetry.space_group_name_H-M   'P 1'
#
loop_
_entity.id
_entity.type
_entity.pdbx_description
1 polymer ?
#
loop_
_entity_poly.entity_id
_entity_poly.type
_entity_poly.pdbx_seq_one_letter_code
_entity_poly.pdbx_strand_id
1 'polypeptide(L)'
;MNQYINLTLENIEKEHICCAIGDKKHQAGVTQKKEWIKNKIKDGHVFRKLDARGKVFVEYESIETAWVPISGSNYEYIYCLWVAGSFKGKGIANELLEYVINDSKEKAKSGVCTLVSKKKKPFLGEKKFFEHYGFKVVDTIGEYELMALQFDNHEIPRFNEQARTMKIEQQDFTVYYSYECPYVEYGVKELSNYAEENNLIINFIKIDTLEKAKNVPCIFNNWANFYKGEFISNTILNAKSFEKLMTKIKEE
;
A
#
# COMPACT_ATOMS: atom_id res chain seq x y z
N MET A 1 25.10 6.55 14.69
CA MET A 1 24.55 5.90 13.47
C MET A 1 23.24 5.27 13.85
N ASN A 2 22.15 5.50 13.10
CA ASN A 2 20.86 4.86 13.39
C ASN A 2 20.98 3.33 13.19
N GLN A 3 20.35 2.55 14.08
CA GLN A 3 20.26 1.10 13.94
C GLN A 3 18.94 0.72 13.28
N TYR A 4 18.98 -0.23 12.36
CA TYR A 4 17.82 -0.71 11.63
C TYR A 4 17.68 -2.22 11.72
N ILE A 5 16.42 -2.68 11.71
CA ILE A 5 16.05 -4.10 11.74
C ILE A 5 15.27 -4.43 10.48
N ASN A 6 15.66 -5.48 9.77
CA ASN A 6 14.82 -6.13 8.78
C ASN A 6 13.96 -7.18 9.49
N LEU A 7 12.66 -7.19 9.22
CA LEU A 7 11.80 -8.25 9.72
C LEU A 7 12.14 -9.58 9.02
N THR A 8 12.22 -10.62 9.82
CA THR A 8 12.48 -12.01 9.39
C THR A 8 11.44 -12.93 10.03
N LEU A 9 11.37 -14.19 9.60
CA LEU A 9 10.49 -15.18 10.22
C LEU A 9 10.83 -15.43 11.70
N GLU A 10 12.11 -15.24 12.11
CA GLU A 10 12.54 -15.45 13.50
C GLU A 10 12.21 -14.27 14.43
N ASN A 11 12.16 -13.03 13.90
CA ASN A 11 11.98 -11.83 14.75
C ASN A 11 10.60 -11.19 14.66
N ILE A 12 9.81 -11.44 13.61
CA ILE A 12 8.53 -10.74 13.34
C ILE A 12 7.54 -10.81 14.50
N GLU A 13 7.54 -11.90 15.28
CA GLU A 13 6.64 -12.02 16.44
C GLU A 13 7.00 -11.02 17.55
N LYS A 14 8.29 -10.80 17.76
CA LYS A 14 8.81 -9.93 18.82
C LYS A 14 8.81 -8.46 18.41
N GLU A 15 8.95 -8.20 17.12
CA GLU A 15 9.06 -6.86 16.57
C GLU A 15 7.69 -6.22 16.29
N HIS A 16 7.59 -4.89 16.45
CA HIS A 16 6.42 -4.15 16.00
C HIS A 16 6.53 -3.80 14.50
N ILE A 17 5.41 -3.72 13.82
CA ILE A 17 5.30 -3.36 12.40
C ILE A 17 5.13 -1.85 12.15
N CYS A 18 5.55 -1.01 13.07
CA CYS A 18 5.50 0.46 13.01
C CYS A 18 4.08 1.07 12.93
N CYS A 19 3.18 0.54 12.11
CA CYS A 19 1.80 1.00 12.04
C CYS A 19 0.98 0.53 13.24
N ALA A 20 -0.03 1.30 13.62
CA ALA A 20 -0.98 1.00 14.72
C ALA A 20 -0.31 0.69 16.07
N ILE A 21 0.90 1.21 16.34
CA ILE A 21 1.59 1.01 17.62
C ILE A 21 0.74 1.56 18.76
N GLY A 22 0.39 0.67 19.71
CA GLY A 22 -0.40 1.03 20.90
C GLY A 22 -1.87 1.32 20.64
N ASP A 23 -2.35 1.18 19.43
CA ASP A 23 -3.76 1.33 19.08
C ASP A 23 -4.50 0.00 19.30
N LYS A 24 -5.23 -0.08 20.43
CA LYS A 24 -5.90 -1.32 20.86
C LYS A 24 -6.92 -1.83 19.85
N LYS A 25 -7.64 -0.95 19.16
CA LYS A 25 -8.69 -1.34 18.21
C LYS A 25 -8.16 -1.97 16.92
N HIS A 26 -6.89 -1.73 16.58
CA HIS A 26 -6.26 -2.25 15.37
C HIS A 26 -5.32 -3.46 15.63
N GLN A 27 -5.32 -4.04 16.82
CA GLN A 27 -4.41 -5.16 17.13
C GLN A 27 -4.71 -6.42 16.31
N ALA A 28 -5.97 -6.71 16.01
CA ALA A 28 -6.34 -7.79 15.10
C ALA A 28 -5.73 -7.55 13.69
N GLY A 29 -5.81 -6.34 13.20
CA GLY A 29 -5.19 -5.96 11.93
C GLY A 29 -3.65 -6.02 11.94
N VAL A 30 -3.02 -5.71 13.08
CA VAL A 30 -1.56 -5.91 13.24
C VAL A 30 -1.21 -7.39 13.11
N THR A 31 -2.00 -8.29 13.70
CA THR A 31 -1.82 -9.74 13.56
C THR A 31 -1.98 -10.17 12.10
N GLN A 32 -3.04 -9.73 11.40
CA GLN A 32 -3.26 -10.03 9.99
C GLN A 32 -2.11 -9.53 9.10
N LYS A 33 -1.61 -8.31 9.34
CA LYS A 33 -0.46 -7.76 8.60
C LYS A 33 0.81 -8.57 8.86
N LYS A 34 1.07 -9.03 10.09
CA LYS A 34 2.21 -9.89 10.39
C LYS A 34 2.13 -11.22 9.63
N GLU A 35 0.97 -11.85 9.58
CA GLU A 35 0.77 -13.07 8.80
C GLU A 35 0.98 -12.82 7.28
N TRP A 36 0.49 -11.70 6.77
CA TRP A 36 0.73 -11.30 5.41
C TRP A 36 2.24 -11.13 5.14
N ILE A 37 2.97 -10.38 5.98
CA ILE A 37 4.42 -10.19 5.87
C ILE A 37 5.17 -11.54 5.92
N LYS A 38 4.81 -12.48 6.83
CA LYS A 38 5.46 -13.79 6.90
C LYS A 38 5.37 -14.56 5.58
N ASN A 39 4.22 -14.51 4.92
CA ASN A 39 4.04 -15.14 3.62
C ASN A 39 4.89 -14.44 2.55
N LYS A 40 4.95 -13.10 2.58
CA LYS A 40 5.66 -12.30 1.61
C LYS A 40 7.20 -12.30 1.77
N ILE A 41 7.71 -12.47 2.98
CA ILE A 41 9.16 -12.65 3.23
C ILE A 41 9.72 -13.81 2.41
N LYS A 42 8.94 -14.89 2.23
CA LYS A 42 9.34 -16.05 1.41
C LYS A 42 9.50 -15.70 -0.08
N ASP A 43 8.79 -14.66 -0.52
CA ASP A 43 8.84 -14.13 -1.88
C ASP A 43 9.87 -12.99 -2.05
N GLY A 44 10.65 -12.69 -1.01
CA GLY A 44 11.69 -11.65 -1.02
C GLY A 44 11.24 -10.29 -0.53
N HIS A 45 10.05 -10.18 0.08
CA HIS A 45 9.57 -8.94 0.67
C HIS A 45 10.47 -8.45 1.80
N VAL A 46 10.79 -7.16 1.81
CA VAL A 46 11.61 -6.50 2.83
C VAL A 46 10.78 -5.49 3.59
N PHE A 47 10.70 -5.68 4.90
CA PHE A 47 10.21 -4.69 5.85
C PHE A 47 11.36 -4.24 6.74
N ARG A 48 11.91 -3.04 6.47
CA ARG A 48 13.02 -2.46 7.22
C ARG A 48 12.53 -1.33 8.10
N LYS A 49 12.81 -1.41 9.39
CA LYS A 49 12.40 -0.42 10.40
C LYS A 49 13.59 0.12 11.20
N LEU A 50 13.44 1.32 11.75
CA LEU A 50 14.35 1.82 12.77
C LEU A 50 14.21 0.94 14.03
N ASP A 51 15.33 0.61 14.67
CA ASP A 51 15.36 -0.07 15.96
C ASP A 51 14.98 0.90 17.10
N ALA A 52 13.74 1.35 17.04
CA ALA A 52 13.12 2.22 18.04
C ALA A 52 11.60 2.08 17.98
N ARG A 53 10.93 2.42 19.08
CA ARG A 53 9.47 2.46 19.10
C ARG A 53 8.96 3.70 18.35
N GLY A 54 8.58 3.53 17.09
CA GLY A 54 8.07 4.62 16.25
C GLY A 54 7.56 4.17 14.89
N LYS A 55 6.94 5.09 14.16
CA LYS A 55 6.48 4.86 12.78
C LYS A 55 7.58 5.28 11.82
N VAL A 56 8.62 4.43 11.70
CA VAL A 56 9.81 4.66 10.88
C VAL A 56 10.17 3.38 10.19
N PHE A 57 9.83 3.26 8.90
CA PHE A 57 10.08 2.06 8.12
C PHE A 57 10.01 2.31 6.62
N VAL A 58 10.55 1.40 5.86
CA VAL A 58 10.31 1.20 4.43
C VAL A 58 9.91 -0.25 4.20
N GLU A 59 9.01 -0.45 3.24
CA GLU A 59 8.47 -1.75 2.84
C GLU A 59 8.52 -1.85 1.33
N TYR A 60 9.20 -2.86 0.79
CA TYR A 60 9.38 -3.03 -0.64
C TYR A 60 9.59 -4.49 -1.03
N GLU A 61 9.46 -4.78 -2.30
CA GLU A 61 9.50 -6.12 -2.86
C GLU A 61 9.73 -6.06 -4.37
N SER A 62 10.22 -7.17 -4.93
CA SER A 62 10.31 -7.32 -6.38
C SER A 62 8.95 -7.12 -7.06
N ILE A 63 8.92 -6.33 -8.14
CA ILE A 63 7.68 -5.99 -8.84
C ILE A 63 6.95 -7.24 -9.36
N GLU A 64 7.68 -8.32 -9.64
CA GLU A 64 7.13 -9.58 -10.11
C GLU A 64 6.21 -10.24 -9.07
N THR A 65 6.61 -10.19 -7.80
CA THR A 65 5.88 -10.78 -6.67
C THR A 65 5.04 -9.76 -5.91
N ALA A 66 5.25 -8.47 -6.17
CA ALA A 66 4.51 -7.40 -5.51
C ALA A 66 3.01 -7.47 -5.80
N TRP A 67 2.22 -7.36 -4.73
CA TRP A 67 0.76 -7.36 -4.79
C TRP A 67 0.23 -5.99 -5.22
N VAL A 68 0.59 -5.59 -6.43
CA VAL A 68 0.17 -4.32 -7.03
C VAL A 68 -0.17 -4.51 -8.51
N PRO A 69 -1.13 -3.76 -9.05
CA PRO A 69 -1.58 -3.90 -10.43
C PRO A 69 -0.64 -3.17 -11.40
N ILE A 70 0.63 -3.53 -11.33
CA ILE A 70 1.71 -2.96 -12.13
C ILE A 70 2.39 -4.10 -12.87
N SER A 71 2.59 -3.94 -14.17
CA SER A 71 3.41 -4.78 -15.04
C SER A 71 4.82 -4.22 -15.15
N GLY A 72 5.75 -5.09 -15.42
CA GLY A 72 7.17 -4.82 -15.54
C GLY A 72 7.99 -5.95 -14.95
N SER A 73 9.30 -5.87 -15.11
CA SER A 73 10.24 -6.84 -14.56
C SER A 73 11.51 -6.15 -14.09
N ASN A 74 12.20 -6.81 -13.19
CA ASN A 74 13.51 -6.41 -12.66
C ASN A 74 13.53 -5.05 -11.93
N TYR A 75 12.40 -4.65 -11.31
CA TYR A 75 12.31 -3.48 -10.42
C TYR A 75 11.95 -3.91 -9.00
N GLU A 76 12.37 -3.11 -8.02
CA GLU A 76 11.79 -3.16 -6.69
C GLU A 76 10.62 -2.16 -6.61
N TYR A 77 9.50 -2.56 -6.01
CA TYR A 77 8.35 -1.70 -5.76
C TYR A 77 8.30 -1.32 -4.28
N ILE A 78 8.31 -0.02 -3.98
CA ILE A 78 8.14 0.50 -2.62
C ILE A 78 6.64 0.65 -2.34
N TYR A 79 6.13 -0.17 -1.40
CA TYR A 79 4.75 -0.08 -0.90
C TYR A 79 4.56 1.12 0.02
N CYS A 80 5.49 1.29 0.95
CA CYS A 80 5.41 2.32 1.98
C CYS A 80 6.80 2.76 2.42
N LEU A 81 7.00 4.08 2.52
CA LEU A 81 8.12 4.70 3.22
C LEU A 81 7.54 5.73 4.18
N TRP A 82 7.69 5.49 5.47
CA TRP A 82 7.05 6.32 6.48
C TRP A 82 7.98 6.71 7.60
N VAL A 83 8.08 8.03 7.85
CA VAL A 83 8.81 8.61 8.97
C VAL A 83 7.89 9.60 9.68
N ALA A 84 7.52 9.35 10.92
CA ALA A 84 6.55 10.15 11.66
C ALA A 84 7.05 10.63 13.03
N GLY A 85 6.31 11.59 13.59
CA GLY A 85 6.55 12.10 14.93
C GLY A 85 7.90 12.80 15.09
N SER A 86 8.59 12.53 16.18
CA SER A 86 9.89 13.12 16.55
C SER A 86 11.05 12.70 15.63
N PHE A 87 10.81 11.75 14.71
CA PHE A 87 11.81 11.26 13.76
C PHE A 87 11.87 12.10 12.46
N LYS A 88 10.88 12.96 12.21
CA LYS A 88 10.84 13.83 11.03
C LYS A 88 11.98 14.85 11.04
N GLY A 89 12.47 15.22 9.85
CA GLY A 89 13.48 16.25 9.67
C GLY A 89 14.92 15.83 10.07
N LYS A 90 15.14 14.54 10.36
CA LYS A 90 16.44 14.00 10.80
C LYS A 90 17.20 13.21 9.72
N GLY A 91 16.79 13.31 8.46
CA GLY A 91 17.42 12.57 7.36
C GLY A 91 17.05 11.09 7.26
N ILE A 92 16.24 10.55 8.20
CA ILE A 92 15.93 9.12 8.27
C ILE A 92 15.20 8.58 7.03
N ALA A 93 14.35 9.39 6.40
CA ALA A 93 13.69 8.99 5.15
C ALA A 93 14.71 8.81 4.02
N ASN A 94 15.76 9.64 4.01
CA ASN A 94 16.88 9.52 3.05
C ASN A 94 17.62 8.20 3.28
N GLU A 95 18.01 7.90 4.55
CA GLU A 95 18.70 6.65 4.90
C GLU A 95 17.89 5.40 4.47
N LEU A 96 16.57 5.43 4.65
CA LEU A 96 15.69 4.33 4.26
C LEU A 96 15.60 4.18 2.73
N LEU A 97 15.46 5.29 1.99
CA LEU A 97 15.39 5.23 0.52
C LEU A 97 16.74 4.84 -0.09
N GLU A 98 17.84 5.38 0.42
CA GLU A 98 19.21 5.02 0.02
C GLU A 98 19.48 3.53 0.23
N TYR A 99 18.99 2.97 1.35
CA TYR A 99 19.07 1.54 1.57
C TYR A 99 18.35 0.74 0.48
N VAL A 100 17.10 1.12 0.12
CA VAL A 100 16.35 0.44 -0.96
C VAL A 100 17.12 0.52 -2.29
N ILE A 101 17.62 1.71 -2.63
CA ILE A 101 18.37 1.93 -3.88
C ILE A 101 19.63 1.06 -3.92
N ASN A 102 20.38 0.98 -2.81
CA ASN A 102 21.62 0.20 -2.75
C ASN A 102 21.32 -1.31 -2.79
N ASP A 103 20.36 -1.79 -1.98
CA ASP A 103 19.92 -3.18 -1.99
C ASP A 103 19.42 -3.62 -3.38
N SER A 104 18.67 -2.74 -4.06
CA SER A 104 18.21 -3.00 -5.43
C SER A 104 19.38 -3.13 -6.42
N LYS A 105 20.40 -2.29 -6.31
CA LYS A 105 21.63 -2.39 -7.13
C LYS A 105 22.44 -3.65 -6.81
N GLU A 106 22.57 -4.02 -5.55
CA GLU A 106 23.25 -5.26 -5.12
C GLU A 106 22.53 -6.50 -5.67
N LYS A 107 21.20 -6.46 -5.79
CA LYS A 107 20.36 -7.50 -6.40
C LYS A 107 20.35 -7.44 -7.95
N ALA A 108 21.14 -6.58 -8.56
CA ALA A 108 21.16 -6.34 -10.01
C ALA A 108 19.78 -5.98 -10.60
N LYS A 109 18.94 -5.25 -9.84
CA LYS A 109 17.70 -4.72 -10.36
C LYS A 109 17.93 -3.56 -11.31
N SER A 110 17.03 -3.38 -12.25
CA SER A 110 17.05 -2.29 -13.25
C SER A 110 16.49 -0.97 -12.70
N GLY A 111 15.90 -0.99 -11.52
CA GLY A 111 15.38 0.22 -10.89
C GLY A 111 14.50 -0.02 -9.69
N VAL A 112 13.95 1.09 -9.19
CA VAL A 112 12.98 1.14 -8.08
C VAL A 112 11.77 1.94 -8.53
N CYS A 113 10.56 1.52 -8.18
CA CYS A 113 9.33 2.25 -8.48
C CYS A 113 8.42 2.37 -7.26
N THR A 114 7.52 3.34 -7.31
CA THR A 114 6.54 3.61 -6.25
C THR A 114 5.34 4.39 -6.77
N LEU A 115 4.21 4.27 -6.05
CA LEU A 115 3.01 5.04 -6.32
C LEU A 115 3.04 6.37 -5.54
N VAL A 116 2.75 7.45 -6.24
CA VAL A 116 2.57 8.80 -5.67
C VAL A 116 1.31 9.46 -6.22
N SER A 117 1.06 10.71 -5.86
CA SER A 117 -0.04 11.51 -6.45
C SER A 117 0.42 12.92 -6.78
N LYS A 118 -0.23 13.54 -7.77
CA LYS A 118 0.00 14.94 -8.20
C LYS A 118 -0.19 15.92 -7.04
N LYS A 119 -1.23 15.72 -6.25
CA LYS A 119 -1.52 16.46 -5.03
C LYS A 119 -1.28 15.55 -3.83
N LYS A 120 -0.80 16.10 -2.72
CA LYS A 120 -0.56 15.33 -1.49
C LYS A 120 -1.84 14.62 -1.05
N LYS A 121 -1.76 13.30 -0.92
CA LYS A 121 -2.84 12.44 -0.42
C LYS A 121 -2.37 11.65 0.81
N PRO A 122 -3.29 11.30 1.72
CA PRO A 122 -2.95 10.42 2.84
C PRO A 122 -2.35 9.10 2.34
N PHE A 123 -1.42 8.55 3.11
CA PHE A 123 -0.81 7.23 2.89
C PHE A 123 0.05 7.05 1.62
N LEU A 124 0.23 8.10 0.82
CA LEU A 124 1.17 8.11 -0.30
C LEU A 124 2.42 8.94 0.02
N GLY A 125 3.55 8.53 -0.55
CA GLY A 125 4.80 9.27 -0.46
C GLY A 125 4.71 10.64 -1.15
N GLU A 126 5.50 11.60 -0.70
CA GLU A 126 5.54 12.92 -1.34
C GLU A 126 6.33 12.86 -2.65
N LYS A 127 5.69 13.22 -3.76
CA LYS A 127 6.29 13.23 -5.11
C LYS A 127 7.65 13.94 -5.13
N LYS A 128 7.74 15.15 -4.55
CA LYS A 128 8.97 15.95 -4.52
C LYS A 128 10.14 15.25 -3.81
N PHE A 129 9.85 14.43 -2.82
CA PHE A 129 10.88 13.64 -2.16
C PHE A 129 11.53 12.64 -3.13
N PHE A 130 10.74 11.91 -3.90
CA PHE A 130 11.24 10.97 -4.90
C PHE A 130 11.89 11.68 -6.10
N GLU A 131 11.34 12.81 -6.56
CA GLU A 131 11.95 13.64 -7.62
C GLU A 131 13.38 14.08 -7.24
N HIS A 132 13.62 14.43 -5.97
CA HIS A 132 14.94 14.80 -5.47
C HIS A 132 15.97 13.66 -5.63
N TYR A 133 15.53 12.42 -5.57
CA TYR A 133 16.35 11.21 -5.81
C TYR A 133 16.40 10.77 -7.29
N GLY A 134 15.85 11.56 -8.19
CA GLY A 134 15.89 11.29 -9.64
C GLY A 134 14.78 10.37 -10.16
N PHE A 135 13.79 10.03 -9.33
CA PHE A 135 12.60 9.34 -9.82
C PHE A 135 11.84 10.21 -10.81
N LYS A 136 11.36 9.58 -11.88
CA LYS A 136 10.55 10.24 -12.92
C LYS A 136 9.19 9.59 -12.99
N VAL A 137 8.17 10.36 -13.35
CA VAL A 137 6.84 9.82 -13.65
C VAL A 137 6.94 9.00 -14.94
N VAL A 138 6.53 7.74 -14.86
CA VAL A 138 6.58 6.78 -15.96
C VAL A 138 5.19 6.39 -16.44
N ASP A 139 4.16 6.52 -15.59
CA ASP A 139 2.76 6.26 -15.95
C ASP A 139 1.80 7.05 -15.06
N THR A 140 0.55 7.27 -15.53
CA THR A 140 -0.45 8.09 -14.83
C THR A 140 -1.86 7.55 -15.02
N ILE A 141 -2.63 7.50 -13.93
CA ILE A 141 -4.08 7.27 -13.94
C ILE A 141 -4.73 8.36 -13.08
N GLY A 142 -5.45 9.28 -13.72
CA GLY A 142 -6.09 10.42 -13.04
C GLY A 142 -5.09 11.30 -12.28
N GLU A 143 -5.22 11.35 -10.97
CA GLU A 143 -4.31 12.09 -10.07
C GLU A 143 -3.12 11.26 -9.54
N TYR A 144 -3.06 9.98 -9.88
CA TYR A 144 -2.05 9.06 -9.38
C TYR A 144 -0.97 8.81 -10.43
N GLU A 145 0.25 8.73 -9.97
CA GLU A 145 1.43 8.62 -10.81
C GLU A 145 2.33 7.48 -10.32
N LEU A 146 2.72 6.62 -11.24
CA LEU A 146 3.80 5.67 -11.02
C LEU A 146 5.11 6.39 -11.28
N MET A 147 6.00 6.41 -10.31
CA MET A 147 7.35 6.94 -10.48
C MET A 147 8.37 5.81 -10.47
N ALA A 148 9.42 5.96 -11.27
CA ALA A 148 10.54 5.04 -11.30
C ALA A 148 11.89 5.77 -11.33
N LEU A 149 12.86 5.20 -10.61
CA LEU A 149 14.28 5.49 -10.72
C LEU A 149 14.93 4.34 -11.48
N GLN A 150 15.39 4.61 -12.70
CA GLN A 150 16.04 3.61 -13.56
C GLN A 150 17.54 3.60 -13.32
N PHE A 151 18.12 2.41 -13.31
CA PHE A 151 19.58 2.22 -13.24
C PHE A 151 20.19 1.86 -14.59
N ASP A 152 19.38 1.35 -15.53
CA ASP A 152 19.77 0.94 -16.88
C ASP A 152 18.64 1.19 -17.89
N ASN A 153 18.75 0.69 -19.11
CA ASN A 153 17.76 0.84 -20.18
C ASN A 153 16.70 -0.28 -20.22
N HIS A 154 16.38 -0.89 -19.09
CA HIS A 154 15.33 -1.90 -19.01
C HIS A 154 13.94 -1.29 -19.25
N GLU A 155 12.98 -2.14 -19.64
CA GLU A 155 11.60 -1.72 -19.83
C GLU A 155 11.02 -1.12 -18.56
N ILE A 156 10.41 0.06 -18.69
CA ILE A 156 9.84 0.78 -17.55
C ILE A 156 8.50 0.18 -17.10
N PRO A 157 8.23 0.11 -15.78
CA PRO A 157 6.98 -0.41 -15.28
C PRO A 157 5.77 0.45 -15.65
N ARG A 158 4.61 -0.18 -15.79
CA ARG A 158 3.32 0.44 -16.15
C ARG A 158 2.19 -0.10 -15.31
N PHE A 159 1.14 0.69 -15.14
CA PHE A 159 -0.12 0.18 -14.60
C PHE A 159 -0.73 -0.85 -15.54
N ASN A 160 -1.28 -1.92 -15.00
CA ASN A 160 -2.00 -2.93 -15.78
C ASN A 160 -3.25 -2.34 -16.42
N GLU A 161 -3.64 -2.83 -17.59
CA GLU A 161 -4.84 -2.36 -18.28
C GLU A 161 -6.10 -2.51 -17.44
N GLN A 162 -6.20 -3.59 -16.67
CA GLN A 162 -7.33 -3.81 -15.76
C GLN A 162 -7.44 -2.67 -14.72
N ALA A 163 -6.33 -2.22 -14.16
CA ALA A 163 -6.32 -1.14 -13.18
C ALA A 163 -6.74 0.22 -13.76
N ARG A 164 -6.58 0.42 -15.07
CA ARG A 164 -6.97 1.66 -15.75
C ARG A 164 -8.47 1.83 -15.87
N THR A 165 -9.23 0.73 -15.80
CA THR A 165 -10.68 0.78 -15.95
C THR A 165 -11.34 1.56 -14.83
N MET A 166 -10.84 1.44 -13.59
CA MET A 166 -11.43 2.02 -12.38
C MET A 166 -12.93 1.70 -12.26
N LYS A 167 -13.35 0.53 -12.82
CA LYS A 167 -14.74 0.09 -12.94
C LYS A 167 -14.87 -1.39 -12.63
N ILE A 168 -16.07 -1.76 -12.15
CA ILE A 168 -16.49 -3.15 -11.89
C ILE A 168 -17.91 -3.38 -12.42
N GLU A 169 -18.32 -4.62 -12.53
CA GLU A 169 -19.69 -4.99 -12.96
C GLU A 169 -20.71 -4.83 -11.82
N GLN A 170 -20.30 -5.05 -10.57
CA GLN A 170 -21.15 -4.97 -9.38
C GLN A 170 -21.70 -3.57 -9.19
N GLN A 171 -23.02 -3.46 -9.01
CA GLN A 171 -23.70 -2.18 -8.79
C GLN A 171 -23.83 -1.80 -7.31
N ASP A 172 -23.89 -2.80 -6.43
CA ASP A 172 -23.89 -2.58 -4.98
C ASP A 172 -22.55 -2.06 -4.48
N PHE A 173 -22.55 -1.51 -3.26
CA PHE A 173 -21.31 -1.05 -2.65
C PHE A 173 -20.34 -2.24 -2.52
N THR A 174 -19.16 -2.09 -3.10
CA THR A 174 -18.15 -3.17 -3.18
C THR A 174 -16.81 -2.67 -2.67
N VAL A 175 -16.20 -3.44 -1.80
CA VAL A 175 -14.88 -3.16 -1.21
C VAL A 175 -13.89 -4.22 -1.64
N TYR A 176 -12.84 -3.83 -2.36
CA TYR A 176 -11.65 -4.65 -2.55
C TYR A 176 -10.66 -4.37 -1.43
N TYR A 177 -10.10 -5.39 -0.80
CA TYR A 177 -9.19 -5.20 0.32
C TYR A 177 -8.12 -6.30 0.43
N SER A 178 -6.97 -5.94 1.03
CA SER A 178 -5.94 -6.90 1.46
C SER A 178 -5.42 -6.56 2.85
N TYR A 179 -4.85 -7.52 3.55
CA TYR A 179 -4.27 -7.29 4.87
C TYR A 179 -2.84 -6.75 4.85
N GLU A 180 -2.43 -6.15 3.75
CA GLU A 180 -1.20 -5.38 3.64
C GLU A 180 -1.16 -4.18 4.60
N CYS A 181 -2.31 -3.61 4.93
CA CYS A 181 -2.43 -2.50 5.86
C CYS A 181 -3.16 -2.92 7.15
N PRO A 182 -2.61 -2.67 8.35
CA PRO A 182 -3.21 -3.12 9.61
C PRO A 182 -4.52 -2.40 9.99
N TYR A 183 -4.89 -1.35 9.27
CA TYR A 183 -6.16 -0.64 9.50
C TYR A 183 -7.34 -1.29 8.77
N VAL A 184 -7.08 -2.18 7.82
CA VAL A 184 -8.09 -2.80 6.94
C VAL A 184 -9.03 -3.72 7.72
N GLU A 185 -8.51 -4.56 8.59
CA GLU A 185 -9.31 -5.53 9.36
C GLU A 185 -10.43 -4.83 10.14
N TYR A 186 -10.09 -3.74 10.83
CA TYR A 186 -11.07 -2.94 11.57
C TYR A 186 -12.15 -2.35 10.63
N GLY A 187 -11.75 -1.84 9.46
CA GLY A 187 -12.68 -1.32 8.46
C GLY A 187 -13.65 -2.39 7.95
N VAL A 188 -13.15 -3.56 7.60
CA VAL A 188 -13.97 -4.69 7.14
C VAL A 188 -14.98 -5.07 8.23
N LYS A 189 -14.53 -5.27 9.47
CA LYS A 189 -15.39 -5.63 10.61
C LYS A 189 -16.49 -4.60 10.86
N GLU A 190 -16.14 -3.31 10.93
CA GLU A 190 -17.10 -2.23 11.18
C GLU A 190 -18.16 -2.14 10.07
N LEU A 191 -17.74 -2.24 8.81
CA LEU A 191 -18.67 -2.18 7.70
C LEU A 191 -19.54 -3.44 7.57
N SER A 192 -18.99 -4.63 7.87
CA SER A 192 -19.78 -5.86 7.86
C SER A 192 -20.87 -5.81 8.91
N ASN A 193 -20.54 -5.44 10.15
CA ASN A 193 -21.52 -5.31 11.23
C ASN A 193 -22.59 -4.26 10.87
N TYR A 194 -22.18 -3.10 10.36
CA TYR A 194 -23.09 -2.05 9.95
C TYR A 194 -24.05 -2.50 8.83
N ALA A 195 -23.54 -3.25 7.85
CA ALA A 195 -24.33 -3.80 6.76
C ALA A 195 -25.40 -4.79 7.27
N GLU A 196 -25.03 -5.69 8.19
CA GLU A 196 -25.94 -6.65 8.83
C GLU A 196 -27.03 -5.93 9.63
N GLU A 197 -26.66 -4.98 10.49
CA GLU A 197 -27.57 -4.22 11.34
C GLU A 197 -28.59 -3.38 10.55
N ASN A 198 -28.21 -2.93 9.35
CA ASN A 198 -29.03 -2.06 8.51
C ASN A 198 -29.63 -2.75 7.26
N ASN A 199 -29.49 -4.08 7.14
CA ASN A 199 -29.93 -4.87 5.98
C ASN A 199 -29.41 -4.30 4.64
N LEU A 200 -28.13 -3.89 4.60
CA LEU A 200 -27.47 -3.36 3.41
C LEU A 200 -26.65 -4.44 2.72
N ILE A 201 -26.59 -4.38 1.39
CA ILE A 201 -25.69 -5.21 0.61
C ILE A 201 -24.36 -4.48 0.45
N ILE A 202 -23.30 -5.02 1.05
CA ILE A 202 -21.91 -4.59 0.84
C ILE A 202 -21.10 -5.82 0.45
N ASN A 203 -20.53 -5.82 -0.73
CA ASN A 203 -19.67 -6.90 -1.20
C ASN A 203 -18.24 -6.69 -0.72
N PHE A 204 -17.63 -7.71 -0.13
CA PHE A 204 -16.23 -7.69 0.30
C PHE A 204 -15.42 -8.67 -0.55
N ILE A 205 -14.51 -8.15 -1.38
CA ILE A 205 -13.64 -8.94 -2.25
C ILE A 205 -12.23 -8.90 -1.70
N LYS A 206 -11.83 -10.00 -1.07
CA LYS A 206 -10.48 -10.15 -0.52
C LYS A 206 -9.46 -10.42 -1.63
N ILE A 207 -8.41 -9.60 -1.65
CA ILE A 207 -7.22 -9.80 -2.46
C ILE A 207 -6.26 -10.66 -1.63
N ASP A 208 -6.23 -11.96 -1.90
CA ASP A 208 -5.50 -12.96 -1.12
C ASP A 208 -4.53 -13.81 -1.98
N THR A 209 -4.40 -13.46 -3.26
CA THR A 209 -3.44 -14.07 -4.18
C THR A 209 -2.73 -13.02 -5.02
N LEU A 210 -1.54 -13.34 -5.53
CA LEU A 210 -0.80 -12.49 -6.45
C LEU A 210 -1.61 -12.19 -7.72
N GLU A 211 -2.29 -13.21 -8.25
CA GLU A 211 -3.14 -13.07 -9.44
C GLU A 211 -4.25 -12.03 -9.22
N LYS A 212 -4.99 -12.11 -8.10
CA LYS A 212 -6.00 -11.10 -7.76
C LYS A 212 -5.40 -9.71 -7.61
N ALA A 213 -4.24 -9.59 -6.97
CA ALA A 213 -3.57 -8.31 -6.77
C ALA A 213 -3.09 -7.68 -8.09
N LYS A 214 -2.64 -8.49 -9.04
CA LYS A 214 -2.25 -8.03 -10.38
C LYS A 214 -3.45 -7.64 -11.24
N ASN A 215 -4.63 -8.22 -11.01
CA ASN A 215 -5.85 -8.00 -11.79
C ASN A 215 -6.90 -7.15 -11.07
N VAL A 216 -6.56 -6.48 -9.98
CA VAL A 216 -7.50 -5.57 -9.30
C VAL A 216 -7.93 -4.44 -10.25
N PRO A 217 -9.24 -4.08 -10.28
CA PRO A 217 -9.80 -3.13 -11.25
C PRO A 217 -9.53 -1.66 -10.88
N CYS A 218 -8.47 -1.39 -10.13
CA CYS A 218 -8.00 -0.06 -9.76
C CYS A 218 -6.54 -0.11 -9.34
N ILE A 219 -5.94 1.04 -9.09
CA ILE A 219 -4.52 1.13 -8.69
C ILE A 219 -4.26 0.83 -7.20
N PHE A 220 -5.29 0.54 -6.42
CA PHE A 220 -5.21 0.30 -4.97
C PHE A 220 -5.54 -1.15 -4.65
N ASN A 221 -4.62 -1.85 -4.01
CA ASN A 221 -4.75 -3.25 -3.62
C ASN A 221 -5.09 -3.44 -2.13
N ASN A 222 -4.82 -2.45 -1.28
CA ASN A 222 -5.06 -2.56 0.16
C ASN A 222 -6.49 -2.16 0.57
N TRP A 223 -7.11 -1.20 -0.12
CA TRP A 223 -8.50 -0.80 0.05
C TRP A 223 -9.00 0.00 -1.13
N ALA A 224 -10.11 -0.40 -1.73
CA ALA A 224 -10.79 0.34 -2.80
C ALA A 224 -12.31 0.19 -2.68
N ASN A 225 -13.01 1.32 -2.69
CA ASN A 225 -14.47 1.39 -2.63
C ASN A 225 -15.03 1.65 -4.02
N PHE A 226 -16.04 0.87 -4.40
CA PHE A 226 -16.82 1.01 -5.62
C PHE A 226 -18.29 1.12 -5.29
N TYR A 227 -19.02 1.89 -6.09
CA TYR A 227 -20.48 1.99 -6.04
C TYR A 227 -21.03 2.27 -7.43
N LYS A 228 -22.11 1.57 -7.81
CA LYS A 228 -22.68 1.64 -9.17
C LYS A 228 -21.64 1.37 -10.26
N GLY A 229 -20.72 0.43 -9.99
CA GLY A 229 -19.67 0.05 -10.93
C GLY A 229 -18.47 0.99 -10.99
N GLU A 230 -18.50 2.17 -10.37
CA GLU A 230 -17.43 3.18 -10.44
C GLU A 230 -16.57 3.20 -9.17
N PHE A 231 -15.28 3.45 -9.32
CA PHE A 231 -14.37 3.69 -8.20
C PHE A 231 -14.70 4.99 -7.49
N ILE A 232 -14.88 4.94 -6.17
CA ILE A 232 -15.24 6.10 -5.35
C ILE A 232 -14.05 6.63 -4.58
N SER A 233 -13.31 5.76 -3.87
CA SER A 233 -12.17 6.17 -3.05
C SER A 233 -11.33 4.98 -2.58
N ASN A 234 -10.12 5.26 -2.11
CA ASN A 234 -9.26 4.31 -1.40
C ASN A 234 -9.25 4.55 0.12
N THR A 235 -10.22 5.28 0.64
CA THR A 235 -10.32 5.54 2.08
C THR A 235 -10.88 4.33 2.80
N ILE A 236 -10.15 3.81 3.80
CA ILE A 236 -10.67 2.76 4.68
C ILE A 236 -11.84 3.34 5.47
N LEU A 237 -13.01 2.76 5.30
CA LEU A 237 -14.25 3.24 5.89
C LEU A 237 -14.56 2.48 7.19
N ASN A 238 -15.23 3.19 8.10
CA ASN A 238 -16.00 2.63 9.21
C ASN A 238 -17.47 3.04 9.02
N ALA A 239 -18.40 2.56 9.85
CA ALA A 239 -19.81 2.85 9.76
C ALA A 239 -20.11 4.34 9.55
N LYS A 240 -19.60 5.20 10.42
CA LYS A 240 -19.84 6.66 10.35
C LYS A 240 -19.30 7.30 9.07
N SER A 241 -18.11 6.90 8.61
CA SER A 241 -17.53 7.45 7.37
C SER A 241 -18.22 6.91 6.13
N PHE A 242 -18.75 5.68 6.18
CA PHE A 242 -19.58 5.11 5.14
C PHE A 242 -20.92 5.88 4.99
N GLU A 243 -21.65 6.11 6.09
CA GLU A 243 -22.87 6.91 6.07
C GLU A 243 -22.66 8.29 5.43
N LYS A 244 -21.59 8.99 5.88
CA LYS A 244 -21.24 10.30 5.34
C LYS A 244 -20.94 10.24 3.83
N LEU A 245 -20.24 9.21 3.39
CA LEU A 245 -19.93 9.00 1.98
C LEU A 245 -21.20 8.77 1.17
N MET A 246 -22.10 7.88 1.65
CA MET A 246 -23.34 7.57 0.95
C MET A 246 -24.32 8.74 0.90
N THR A 247 -24.36 9.57 1.94
CA THR A 247 -25.15 10.81 1.94
C THR A 247 -24.65 11.75 0.84
N LYS A 248 -23.35 11.97 0.79
CA LYS A 248 -22.75 12.84 -0.24
C LYS A 248 -23.02 12.36 -1.67
N ILE A 249 -22.92 11.05 -1.93
CA ILE A 249 -23.19 10.47 -3.27
C ILE A 249 -24.65 10.59 -3.67
N LYS A 250 -25.59 10.65 -2.71
CA LYS A 250 -27.02 10.82 -3.01
C LYS A 250 -27.40 12.27 -3.30
N GLU A 251 -26.58 13.22 -2.87
CA GLU A 251 -26.78 14.67 -3.07
C GLU A 251 -26.16 15.18 -4.39
N GLU A 252 -25.26 14.41 -5.00
CA GLU A 252 -24.66 14.67 -6.32
C GLU A 252 -25.48 14.05 -7.46
#